data_98da9975bf482006b9c91cb7b550170f
#
_entry.id   98da9975bf482006b9c91cb7b550170f
#
_cell.length_a   1.000
_cell.length_b   1.000
_cell.length_c   1.000
_cell.angle_alpha   90.00
_cell.angle_beta   90.00
_cell.angle_gamma   90.00
#
_symmetry.space_group_name_H-M   'P 1'
#
loop_
_entity.id
_entity.type
_entity.pdbx_description
1 polymer ?
#
loop_
_entity_poly.entity_id
_entity_poly.type
_entity_poly.pdbx_seq_one_letter_code
_entity_poly.pdbx_strand_id
1 'polypeptide(L)'
;KKENGLLVIFSCNSCPFVVGNQKTEGWEGRYNEINNIANSNNIGMTLINSNEAKRENADSFQKMKERSLKMKYTSNYLLDKDNKLADAFGASTTPHIFLFDKDLKLVYKGAIDDNVDSKKSVKAKWLSDALKNLGAGKEINPAVTRNSGCSIKRKN
;
A
#
# COMPACT_ATOMS: atom_id res chain seq x y z
N LYS A 1 7.92 -18.27 -3.89
CA LYS A 1 6.45 -18.33 -3.86
C LYS A 1 5.96 -18.06 -2.46
N LYS A 2 5.05 -17.10 -2.31
CA LYS A 2 4.44 -16.80 -1.01
C LYS A 2 3.14 -17.58 -0.88
N GLU A 3 3.06 -18.43 0.13
CA GLU A 3 2.02 -19.45 0.23
C GLU A 3 0.74 -18.97 0.88
N ASN A 4 0.80 -17.92 1.71
CA ASN A 4 -0.35 -17.51 2.51
C ASN A 4 -1.14 -16.34 1.91
N GLY A 5 -0.60 -15.62 0.95
CA GLY A 5 -1.34 -14.54 0.31
C GLY A 5 -0.51 -13.47 -0.35
N LEU A 6 -1.19 -12.40 -0.75
CA LEU A 6 -0.62 -11.27 -1.47
C LEU A 6 -1.16 -9.95 -0.92
N LEU A 7 -0.24 -9.07 -0.56
CA LEU A 7 -0.54 -7.69 -0.17
C LEU A 7 -0.24 -6.75 -1.35
N VAL A 8 -1.25 -5.98 -1.75
CA VAL A 8 -1.12 -4.95 -2.79
C VAL A 8 -1.39 -3.59 -2.16
N ILE A 9 -0.46 -2.66 -2.35
CA ILE A 9 -0.59 -1.28 -1.89
C ILE A 9 -0.50 -0.35 -3.09
N PHE A 10 -1.58 0.36 -3.39
CA PHE A 10 -1.53 1.46 -4.36
C PHE A 10 -0.84 2.65 -3.70
N SER A 11 0.20 3.16 -4.34
CA SER A 11 1.07 4.21 -3.81
C SER A 11 1.38 5.25 -4.88
N CYS A 12 2.14 6.28 -4.52
CA CYS A 12 2.57 7.32 -5.45
C CYS A 12 3.83 8.01 -4.95
N ASN A 13 4.35 8.95 -5.74
CA ASN A 13 5.57 9.68 -5.42
C ASN A 13 5.31 11.09 -4.84
N SER A 14 4.06 11.54 -4.80
CA SER A 14 3.75 12.95 -4.56
C SER A 14 2.67 13.22 -3.52
N CYS A 15 1.88 12.23 -3.15
CA CYS A 15 0.77 12.41 -2.22
C CYS A 15 1.28 12.58 -0.78
N PRO A 16 0.86 13.61 -0.02
CA PRO A 16 1.28 13.78 1.38
C PRO A 16 0.94 12.60 2.29
N PHE A 17 -0.15 11.89 2.02
CA PHE A 17 -0.49 10.67 2.77
C PHE A 17 0.54 9.55 2.56
N VAL A 18 1.30 9.59 1.49
CA VAL A 18 2.37 8.64 1.20
C VAL A 18 3.71 9.22 1.62
N VAL A 19 4.10 10.34 1.00
CA VAL A 19 5.47 10.89 1.14
C VAL A 19 5.63 11.85 2.31
N GLY A 20 4.53 12.26 2.92
CA GLY A 20 4.55 13.22 4.02
C GLY A 20 4.71 14.67 3.58
N ASN A 21 4.70 15.55 4.56
CA ASN A 21 4.99 16.97 4.44
C ASN A 21 5.40 17.52 5.81
N GLN A 22 5.39 18.85 6.01
CA GLN A 22 5.77 19.46 7.28
C GLN A 22 4.86 19.10 8.47
N LYS A 23 3.62 18.67 8.20
CA LYS A 23 2.61 18.37 9.24
C LYS A 23 2.31 16.88 9.37
N THR A 24 2.59 16.11 8.34
CA THR A 24 2.21 14.71 8.22
C THR A 24 3.43 13.87 7.88
N GLU A 25 3.66 12.81 8.64
CA GLU A 25 4.77 11.88 8.41
C GLU A 25 4.62 11.11 7.10
N GLY A 26 3.39 10.74 6.76
CA GLY A 26 3.09 9.88 5.62
C GLY A 26 3.31 8.40 5.94
N TRP A 27 2.74 7.53 5.10
CA TRP A 27 2.79 6.09 5.36
C TRP A 27 3.96 5.36 4.70
N GLU A 28 4.63 5.93 3.70
CA GLU A 28 5.67 5.17 2.96
C GLU A 28 6.85 4.74 3.83
N GLY A 29 7.16 5.48 4.88
CA GLY A 29 8.21 5.11 5.83
C GLY A 29 7.93 3.82 6.59
N ARG A 30 6.69 3.34 6.56
CA ARG A 30 6.25 2.11 7.22
C ARG A 30 6.21 0.91 6.29
N TYR A 31 6.41 1.11 4.98
CA TYR A 31 6.29 0.05 3.97
C TYR A 31 7.28 -1.11 4.18
N ASN A 32 8.54 -0.81 4.49
CA ASN A 32 9.55 -1.85 4.68
C ASN A 32 9.28 -2.72 5.91
N GLU A 33 8.83 -2.11 7.01
CA GLU A 33 8.41 -2.85 8.20
C GLU A 33 7.21 -3.76 7.90
N ILE A 34 6.24 -3.24 7.14
CA ILE A 34 5.08 -4.02 6.70
C ILE A 34 5.52 -5.19 5.84
N ASN A 35 6.48 -4.98 4.92
CA ASN A 35 7.01 -6.06 4.09
C ASN A 35 7.73 -7.13 4.93
N ASN A 36 8.44 -6.73 5.98
CA ASN A 36 9.04 -7.68 6.91
C ASN A 36 7.98 -8.53 7.61
N ILE A 37 6.89 -7.92 8.06
CA ILE A 37 5.77 -8.65 8.68
C ILE A 37 5.12 -9.57 7.66
N ALA A 38 4.87 -9.11 6.45
CA ALA A 38 4.30 -9.93 5.37
C ALA A 38 5.19 -11.14 5.09
N ASN A 39 6.49 -10.92 4.88
CA ASN A 39 7.46 -11.99 4.63
C ASN A 39 7.50 -13.01 5.75
N SER A 40 7.47 -12.57 7.01
CA SER A 40 7.44 -13.45 8.19
C SER A 40 6.20 -14.32 8.26
N ASN A 41 5.15 -13.94 7.54
CA ASN A 41 3.87 -14.66 7.47
C ASN A 41 3.65 -15.35 6.12
N ASN A 42 4.68 -15.45 5.29
CA ASN A 42 4.63 -16.02 3.93
C ASN A 42 3.61 -15.32 3.03
N ILE A 43 3.54 -14.00 3.14
CA ILE A 43 2.68 -13.15 2.31
C ILE A 43 3.59 -12.29 1.42
N GLY A 44 3.34 -12.30 0.11
CA GLY A 44 4.05 -11.44 -0.82
C GLY A 44 3.52 -10.01 -0.73
N MET A 45 4.37 -9.01 -1.02
CA MET A 45 3.96 -7.61 -1.04
C MET A 45 4.43 -6.95 -2.33
N THR A 46 3.57 -6.12 -2.91
CA THR A 46 3.92 -5.25 -4.04
C THR A 46 3.29 -3.88 -3.87
N LEU A 47 4.03 -2.85 -4.31
CA LEU A 47 3.54 -1.48 -4.42
C LEU A 47 3.20 -1.22 -5.88
N ILE A 48 2.10 -0.49 -6.13
CA ILE A 48 1.64 -0.17 -7.49
C ILE A 48 1.37 1.32 -7.58
N ASN A 49 1.93 1.96 -8.62
CA ASN A 49 1.65 3.37 -8.93
C ASN A 49 0.68 3.45 -10.10
N SER A 50 -0.51 3.98 -9.85
CA SER A 50 -1.58 4.14 -10.83
C SER A 50 -1.89 5.60 -11.15
N ASN A 51 -0.98 6.54 -10.86
CA ASN A 51 -1.17 7.97 -11.13
C ASN A 51 -0.85 8.32 -12.59
N GLU A 52 -1.60 7.75 -13.54
CA GLU A 52 -1.35 7.92 -14.97
C GLU A 52 -1.42 9.38 -15.44
N ALA A 53 -2.28 10.21 -14.82
CA ALA A 53 -2.35 11.64 -15.16
C ALA A 53 -1.07 12.42 -14.80
N LYS A 54 -0.21 11.85 -13.95
CA LYS A 54 1.07 12.45 -13.54
C LYS A 54 2.28 11.71 -14.11
N ARG A 55 2.07 10.85 -15.11
CA ARG A 55 3.10 9.93 -15.63
C ARG A 55 4.25 10.65 -16.32
N GLU A 56 4.03 11.86 -16.84
CA GLU A 56 5.07 12.67 -17.47
C GLU A 56 5.82 13.59 -16.50
N ASN A 57 5.45 13.58 -15.22
CA ASN A 57 6.09 14.43 -14.20
C ASN A 57 6.30 13.65 -12.88
N ALA A 58 5.58 14.00 -11.80
CA ALA A 58 5.85 13.49 -10.45
C ALA A 58 5.80 11.97 -10.32
N ASP A 59 4.98 11.28 -11.11
CA ASP A 59 4.79 9.83 -11.06
C ASP A 59 5.31 9.12 -12.31
N SER A 60 6.31 9.68 -12.98
CA SER A 60 6.98 9.02 -14.10
C SER A 60 7.69 7.75 -13.64
N PHE A 61 7.92 6.82 -14.58
CA PHE A 61 8.65 5.59 -14.29
C PHE A 61 10.05 5.88 -13.72
N GLN A 62 10.73 6.90 -14.26
CA GLN A 62 12.04 7.32 -13.75
C GLN A 62 11.94 7.80 -12.30
N LYS A 63 10.94 8.61 -11.98
CA LYS A 63 10.71 9.09 -10.61
C LYS A 63 10.32 7.96 -9.65
N MET A 64 9.61 6.95 -10.14
CA MET A 64 9.34 5.73 -9.36
C MET A 64 10.64 5.00 -8.99
N LYS A 65 11.55 4.84 -9.95
CA LYS A 65 12.86 4.22 -9.69
C LYS A 65 13.68 5.02 -8.69
N GLU A 66 13.73 6.33 -8.85
CA GLU A 66 14.42 7.23 -7.93
C GLU A 66 13.83 7.13 -6.52
N ARG A 67 12.51 7.11 -6.40
CA ARG A 67 11.81 6.98 -5.11
C ARG A 67 12.10 5.64 -4.44
N SER A 68 12.04 4.56 -5.20
CA SER A 68 12.33 3.22 -4.71
C SER A 68 13.74 3.13 -4.12
N LEU A 69 14.72 3.72 -4.80
CA LEU A 69 16.11 3.75 -4.33
C LEU A 69 16.27 4.64 -3.09
N LYS A 70 15.70 5.84 -3.13
CA LYS A 70 15.78 6.79 -2.02
C LYS A 70 15.19 6.22 -0.73
N MET A 71 14.01 5.61 -0.84
CA MET A 71 13.30 5.04 0.30
C MET A 71 13.73 3.62 0.62
N LYS A 72 14.62 3.05 -0.20
CA LYS A 72 15.13 1.67 -0.04
C LYS A 72 13.99 0.66 0.06
N TYR A 73 12.98 0.79 -0.80
CA TYR A 73 11.86 -0.15 -0.82
C TYR A 73 12.36 -1.59 -0.98
N THR A 74 11.89 -2.47 -0.11
CA THR A 74 12.24 -3.91 -0.14
C THR A 74 11.27 -4.71 -0.99
N SER A 75 10.16 -4.11 -1.41
CA SER A 75 9.18 -4.71 -2.32
C SER A 75 9.30 -4.11 -3.72
N ASN A 76 8.69 -4.80 -4.70
CA ASN A 76 8.55 -4.26 -6.05
C ASN A 76 7.71 -2.99 -6.02
N TYR A 77 8.00 -2.06 -6.93
CA TYR A 77 7.20 -0.88 -7.17
C TYR A 77 6.84 -0.85 -8.65
N LEU A 78 5.61 -1.22 -8.97
CA LEU A 78 5.14 -1.50 -10.32
C LEU A 78 4.33 -0.33 -10.88
N LEU A 79 4.44 -0.12 -12.18
CA LEU A 79 3.68 0.88 -12.92
C LEU A 79 2.40 0.26 -13.46
N ASP A 80 1.25 0.81 -13.07
CA ASP A 80 -0.07 0.41 -13.58
C ASP A 80 -0.45 1.29 -14.77
N LYS A 81 -0.15 0.79 -15.97
CA LYS A 81 -0.47 1.51 -17.21
C LYS A 81 -1.99 1.60 -17.41
N ASP A 82 -2.44 2.80 -17.76
CA ASP A 82 -3.84 3.09 -18.09
C ASP A 82 -4.82 2.78 -16.95
N ASN A 83 -4.34 2.77 -15.71
CA ASN A 83 -5.14 2.52 -14.49
C ASN A 83 -5.85 1.15 -14.48
N LYS A 84 -5.34 0.18 -15.22
CA LYS A 84 -6.00 -1.13 -15.40
C LYS A 84 -6.17 -1.87 -14.08
N LEU A 85 -5.12 -1.90 -13.27
CA LEU A 85 -5.17 -2.59 -11.96
C LEU A 85 -6.01 -1.81 -10.96
N ALA A 86 -5.84 -0.48 -10.90
CA ALA A 86 -6.66 0.34 -10.01
C ALA A 86 -8.15 0.19 -10.30
N ASP A 87 -8.53 0.17 -11.58
CA ASP A 87 -9.93 -0.01 -11.98
C ASP A 87 -10.43 -1.42 -11.62
N ALA A 88 -9.63 -2.45 -11.90
CA ALA A 88 -9.98 -3.83 -11.57
C ALA A 88 -10.16 -4.06 -10.06
N PHE A 89 -9.34 -3.41 -9.24
CA PHE A 89 -9.38 -3.52 -7.77
C PHE A 89 -10.45 -2.62 -7.14
N GLY A 90 -10.92 -1.61 -7.86
CA GLY A 90 -11.74 -0.54 -7.27
C GLY A 90 -10.93 0.38 -6.36
N ALA A 91 -9.63 0.52 -6.62
CA ALA A 91 -8.76 1.39 -5.83
C ALA A 91 -9.09 2.87 -6.10
N SER A 92 -9.12 3.67 -5.05
CA SER A 92 -9.54 5.07 -5.13
C SER A 92 -8.52 6.08 -4.61
N THR A 93 -7.67 5.68 -3.68
CA THR A 93 -6.70 6.57 -3.03
C THR A 93 -5.28 6.04 -3.07
N THR A 94 -4.32 6.90 -2.76
CA THR A 94 -2.96 6.52 -2.42
C THR A 94 -2.65 7.01 -0.99
N PRO A 95 -2.28 6.11 -0.04
CA PRO A 95 -2.26 4.66 -0.25
C PRO A 95 -3.66 4.03 -0.19
N HIS A 96 -3.82 2.87 -0.80
CA HIS A 96 -5.01 2.02 -0.68
C HIS A 96 -4.56 0.57 -0.59
N ILE A 97 -4.99 -0.12 0.45
CA ILE A 97 -4.50 -1.45 0.84
C ILE A 97 -5.49 -2.52 0.42
N PHE A 98 -4.98 -3.60 -0.19
CA PHE A 98 -5.73 -4.79 -0.54
C PHE A 98 -4.93 -6.02 -0.15
N LEU A 99 -5.48 -6.84 0.74
CA LEU A 99 -4.84 -8.08 1.19
C LEU A 99 -5.68 -9.27 0.74
N PHE A 100 -5.05 -10.19 0.03
CA PHE A 100 -5.65 -11.43 -0.47
C PHE A 100 -5.06 -12.63 0.25
N ASP A 101 -5.88 -13.65 0.47
CA ASP A 101 -5.43 -14.93 1.01
C ASP A 101 -4.78 -15.82 -0.08
N LYS A 102 -4.43 -17.05 0.27
CA LYS A 102 -3.80 -18.02 -0.64
C LYS A 102 -4.68 -18.38 -1.85
N ASP A 103 -5.98 -18.24 -1.73
CA ASP A 103 -6.96 -18.52 -2.79
C ASP A 103 -7.33 -17.24 -3.58
N LEU A 104 -6.59 -16.14 -3.36
CA LEU A 104 -6.80 -14.82 -3.96
C LEU A 104 -8.16 -14.21 -3.61
N LYS A 105 -8.70 -14.55 -2.46
CA LYS A 105 -9.87 -13.88 -1.90
C LYS A 105 -9.43 -12.64 -1.12
N LEU A 106 -10.14 -11.54 -1.32
CA LEU A 106 -9.91 -10.30 -0.58
C LEU A 106 -10.32 -10.50 0.88
N VAL A 107 -9.37 -10.35 1.81
CA VAL A 107 -9.60 -10.54 3.24
C VAL A 107 -9.44 -9.26 4.05
N TYR A 108 -8.80 -8.23 3.49
CA TYR A 108 -8.70 -6.91 4.11
C TYR A 108 -8.55 -5.83 3.03
N LYS A 109 -9.24 -4.71 3.22
CA LYS A 109 -8.98 -3.49 2.43
C LYS A 109 -9.17 -2.25 3.31
N GLY A 110 -8.40 -1.20 3.01
CA GLY A 110 -8.50 0.07 3.72
C GLY A 110 -7.16 0.76 3.90
N ALA A 111 -6.89 1.20 5.12
CA ALA A 111 -5.68 1.91 5.49
C ALA A 111 -4.66 1.01 6.20
N ILE A 112 -3.43 1.48 6.27
CA ILE A 112 -2.33 0.79 6.98
C ILE A 112 -2.61 0.79 8.49
N ASP A 113 -2.96 1.96 9.04
CA ASP A 113 -3.25 2.16 10.45
C ASP A 113 -4.11 3.42 10.62
N ASP A 114 -4.36 3.81 11.85
CA ASP A 114 -5.25 4.92 12.18
C ASP A 114 -4.57 6.29 12.29
N ASN A 115 -3.27 6.38 11.98
CA ASN A 115 -2.57 7.66 12.14
C ASN A 115 -1.47 7.89 11.11
N VAL A 116 -1.81 8.61 10.03
CA VAL A 116 -0.87 9.00 8.99
C VAL A 116 0.11 10.07 9.46
N ASP A 117 -0.27 10.87 10.44
CA ASP A 117 0.52 12.02 10.88
C ASP A 117 1.73 11.61 11.73
N SER A 118 1.60 10.56 12.52
CA SER A 118 2.66 10.12 13.41
C SER A 118 2.58 8.62 13.70
N LYS A 119 3.64 7.91 13.35
CA LYS A 119 3.78 6.48 13.67
C LYS A 119 3.70 6.23 15.19
N LYS A 120 4.27 7.14 15.99
CA LYS A 120 4.28 7.03 17.45
C LYS A 120 2.89 7.15 18.06
N SER A 121 1.96 7.78 17.35
CA SER A 121 0.60 8.01 17.82
C SER A 121 -0.40 6.98 17.31
N VAL A 122 0.05 5.97 16.57
CA VAL A 122 -0.80 4.88 16.07
C VAL A 122 -1.36 4.09 17.24
N LYS A 123 -2.69 3.92 17.26
CA LYS A 123 -3.42 3.12 18.26
C LYS A 123 -3.92 1.81 17.68
N ALA A 124 -4.35 1.82 16.41
CA ALA A 124 -4.85 0.63 15.71
C ALA A 124 -3.92 0.32 14.52
N LYS A 125 -3.24 -0.81 14.59
CA LYS A 125 -2.31 -1.29 13.56
C LYS A 125 -3.02 -2.29 12.64
N TRP A 126 -4.04 -1.85 11.94
CA TRP A 126 -4.97 -2.70 11.19
C TRP A 126 -4.27 -3.65 10.22
N LEU A 127 -3.35 -3.14 9.38
CA LEU A 127 -2.69 -3.98 8.39
C LEU A 127 -1.71 -4.97 9.04
N SER A 128 -0.91 -4.53 10.01
CA SER A 128 0.00 -5.42 10.73
C SER A 128 -0.75 -6.57 11.40
N ASP A 129 -1.86 -6.26 12.05
CA ASP A 129 -2.70 -7.27 12.70
C ASP A 129 -3.35 -8.21 11.67
N ALA A 130 -3.81 -7.67 10.54
CA ALA A 130 -4.37 -8.47 9.44
C ALA A 130 -3.35 -9.45 8.88
N LEU A 131 -2.11 -9.01 8.64
CA LEU A 131 -1.03 -9.86 8.14
C LEU A 131 -0.71 -11.00 9.12
N LYS A 132 -0.62 -10.70 10.41
CA LYS A 132 -0.35 -11.70 11.46
C LYS A 132 -1.49 -12.70 11.58
N ASN A 133 -2.73 -12.22 11.54
CA ASN A 133 -3.90 -13.07 11.62
C ASN A 133 -4.03 -13.99 10.39
N LEU A 134 -3.77 -13.45 9.19
CA LEU A 134 -3.76 -14.27 7.98
C LEU A 134 -2.69 -15.35 8.05
N GLY A 135 -1.49 -15.01 8.48
CA GLY A 135 -0.39 -15.98 8.64
C GLY A 135 -0.67 -17.05 9.67
N ALA A 136 -1.47 -16.74 10.69
CA ALA A 136 -1.85 -17.68 11.76
C ALA A 136 -3.14 -18.44 11.46
N GLY A 137 -3.78 -18.21 10.31
CA GLY A 137 -5.06 -18.81 9.96
C GLY A 137 -6.22 -18.30 10.79
N LYS A 138 -6.10 -17.10 11.37
CA LYS A 138 -7.14 -16.48 12.20
C LYS A 138 -7.98 -15.50 11.39
N GLU A 139 -9.20 -15.25 11.85
CA GLU A 139 -10.10 -14.26 11.28
C GLU A 139 -9.50 -12.85 11.37
N ILE A 140 -9.72 -12.05 10.31
CA ILE A 140 -9.30 -10.65 10.25
C ILE A 140 -10.49 -9.77 10.60
N ASN A 141 -10.34 -8.98 11.67
CA ASN A 141 -11.37 -8.06 12.12
C ASN A 141 -10.71 -6.79 12.68
N PRO A 142 -11.00 -5.61 12.13
CA PRO A 142 -11.89 -5.37 10.99
C PRO A 142 -11.31 -5.84 9.66
N ALA A 143 -12.17 -6.33 8.77
CA ALA A 143 -11.78 -6.72 7.40
C ALA A 143 -11.79 -5.52 6.42
N VAL A 144 -12.47 -4.44 6.80
CA VAL A 144 -12.55 -3.20 6.01
C VAL A 144 -12.37 -2.02 6.95
N THR A 145 -11.48 -1.10 6.57
CA THR A 145 -11.33 0.19 7.24
C THR A 145 -11.46 1.29 6.21
N ARG A 146 -11.66 2.52 6.66
CA ARG A 146 -11.69 3.67 5.77
C ARG A 146 -10.29 3.91 5.20
N ASN A 147 -10.16 3.90 3.87
CA ASN A 147 -8.92 4.34 3.24
C ASN A 147 -8.86 5.87 3.23
N SER A 148 -7.74 6.39 3.67
CA SER A 148 -7.45 7.83 3.68
C SER A 148 -6.29 8.11 2.75
N GLY A 149 -6.42 9.14 1.92
CA GLY A 149 -5.37 9.48 0.97
C GLY A 149 -5.83 10.46 -0.09
N CYS A 150 -4.91 10.81 -0.98
CA CYS A 150 -5.24 11.58 -2.17
C CYS A 150 -5.90 10.66 -3.20
N SER A 151 -6.85 11.17 -3.97
CA SER A 151 -7.44 10.40 -5.06
C SER A 151 -6.37 9.95 -6.06
N ILE A 152 -6.50 8.73 -6.58
CA ILE A 152 -5.64 8.27 -7.68
C ILE A 152 -5.86 9.18 -8.89
N LYS A 153 -4.74 9.65 -9.48
CA LYS A 153 -4.77 10.59 -10.63
C LYS A 153 -4.94 9.79 -11.92
N ARG A 154 -6.19 9.45 -12.23
CA ARG A 154 -6.54 8.70 -13.43
C ARG A 154 -6.44 9.57 -14.68
N LYS A 155 -6.03 8.96 -15.77
CA LYS A 155 -6.03 9.57 -17.10
C LYS A 155 -7.46 9.45 -17.67
N ASN A 156 -7.96 10.56 -18.18
CA ASN A 156 -9.27 10.60 -18.84
C ASN A 156 -9.18 10.08 -20.28
#